data_9139252afb28bd8bf09152513cb892b1
#
_entry.id   9139252afb28bd8bf09152513cb892b1
#
_cell.length_a   1.000
_cell.length_b   1.000
_cell.length_c   1.000
_cell.angle_alpha   90.00
_cell.angle_beta   90.00
_cell.angle_gamma   90.00
#
_symmetry.space_group_name_H-M   'P 1'
#
loop_
_entity.id
_entity.type
_entity.pdbx_description
1 polymer ?
#
loop_
_entity_poly.entity_id
_entity_poly.type
_entity_poly.pdbx_seq_one_letter_code
_entity_poly.pdbx_strand_id
1 'polypeptide(L)'
;MRPAAEPTTAVRGRSSDLLDQVDYRLAQTPQEKEEIYHLRYRAYLREGAIRPSDDERVTDQYDEAPNAWTFGVYFQGVLHSSIRVSVLTSEWRMSPSVELFGDVLHPELDKGQVFIDSTRFVADPDKARNLPELPYVTVRLGSMAGVHFGADYGLAIVRPEHQAFYRRVFLQETWCEPRLYPGLVKPVGLMAAHLPTVREKVLVRFPFLRSSAFERRMLFQRKGERHSSPAAILSPIEHTSIVPQS
;
A
#
# COMPACT_ATOMS: atom_id res chain seq x y z
N MET A 1 8.87 -10.02 29.13
CA MET A 1 8.69 -9.68 27.69
C MET A 1 9.19 -10.88 26.89
N ARG A 2 8.28 -11.70 26.32
CA ARG A 2 8.66 -12.83 25.46
C ARG A 2 9.19 -12.26 24.14
N PRO A 3 10.34 -12.72 23.63
CA PRO A 3 10.80 -12.33 22.31
C PRO A 3 9.73 -12.76 21.29
N ALA A 4 9.38 -11.86 20.36
CA ALA A 4 8.46 -12.16 19.28
C ALA A 4 9.03 -13.35 18.50
N ALA A 5 8.27 -14.44 18.42
CA ALA A 5 8.69 -15.65 17.72
C ALA A 5 9.11 -15.31 16.29
N GLU A 6 10.28 -15.77 15.88
CA GLU A 6 10.71 -15.65 14.48
C GLU A 6 9.71 -16.30 13.56
N PRO A 7 9.49 -15.75 12.34
CA PRO A 7 8.64 -16.42 11.36
C PRO A 7 9.21 -17.80 11.10
N THR A 8 8.40 -18.82 11.28
CA THR A 8 8.79 -20.20 11.04
C THR A 8 9.32 -20.34 9.61
N THR A 9 10.35 -21.17 9.41
CA THR A 9 10.90 -21.52 8.09
C THR A 9 9.79 -21.91 7.09
N ALA A 10 8.69 -22.48 7.59
CA ALA A 10 7.51 -22.83 6.83
C ALA A 10 6.77 -21.63 6.21
N VAL A 11 6.71 -20.46 6.88
CA VAL A 11 6.09 -19.23 6.32
C VAL A 11 6.98 -18.65 5.23
N ARG A 12 8.30 -18.71 5.40
CA ARG A 12 9.28 -18.22 4.40
C ARG A 12 9.22 -19.02 3.10
N GLY A 13 9.21 -20.35 3.17
CA GLY A 13 9.12 -21.23 2.00
C GLY A 13 7.81 -21.05 1.27
N ARG A 14 6.68 -21.15 1.97
CA ARG A 14 5.34 -21.03 1.39
C ARG A 14 5.07 -19.65 0.76
N SER A 15 5.61 -18.57 1.32
CA SER A 15 5.46 -17.25 0.70
C SER A 15 6.21 -17.13 -0.63
N SER A 16 7.37 -17.80 -0.77
CA SER A 16 8.10 -17.84 -2.04
C SER A 16 7.35 -18.66 -3.08
N ASP A 17 6.87 -19.87 -2.72
CA ASP A 17 6.10 -20.73 -3.61
C ASP A 17 4.79 -20.07 -4.07
N LEU A 18 4.21 -19.23 -3.19
CA LEU A 18 3.00 -18.49 -3.50
C LEU A 18 3.23 -17.36 -4.50
N LEU A 19 4.43 -16.73 -4.50
CA LEU A 19 4.76 -15.65 -5.47
C LEU A 19 4.72 -16.14 -6.92
N ASP A 20 5.00 -17.41 -7.19
CA ASP A 20 4.91 -17.99 -8.53
C ASP A 20 3.47 -18.14 -9.02
N GLN A 21 2.49 -18.05 -8.11
CA GLN A 21 1.07 -18.20 -8.39
C GLN A 21 0.29 -16.89 -8.27
N VAL A 22 0.93 -15.83 -7.77
CA VAL A 22 0.28 -14.54 -7.57
C VAL A 22 0.40 -13.67 -8.81
N ASP A 23 -0.71 -13.03 -9.15
CA ASP A 23 -0.76 -12.02 -10.20
C ASP A 23 -1.15 -10.67 -9.56
N TYR A 24 -0.23 -9.70 -9.62
CA TYR A 24 -0.46 -8.33 -9.18
C TYR A 24 -0.99 -7.51 -10.34
N ARG A 25 -2.21 -7.01 -10.23
CA ARG A 25 -2.84 -6.17 -11.27
C ARG A 25 -3.10 -4.78 -10.74
N LEU A 26 -2.59 -3.78 -11.47
CA LEU A 26 -3.00 -2.40 -11.27
C LEU A 26 -4.44 -2.24 -11.80
N ALA A 27 -5.35 -1.78 -10.95
CA ALA A 27 -6.74 -1.54 -11.32
C ALA A 27 -6.83 -0.33 -12.25
N GLN A 28 -6.99 -0.56 -13.55
CA GLN A 28 -7.06 0.48 -14.58
C GLN A 28 -8.47 0.66 -15.14
N THR A 29 -9.23 -0.42 -15.24
CA THR A 29 -10.60 -0.39 -15.76
C THR A 29 -11.62 -0.10 -14.64
N PRO A 30 -12.78 0.50 -14.98
CA PRO A 30 -13.88 0.66 -14.03
C PRO A 30 -14.28 -0.66 -13.36
N GLN A 31 -14.31 -1.74 -14.12
CA GLN A 31 -14.69 -3.06 -13.62
C GLN A 31 -13.69 -3.59 -12.56
N GLU A 32 -12.39 -3.49 -12.80
CA GLU A 32 -11.35 -3.89 -11.83
C GLU A 32 -11.42 -3.07 -10.55
N LYS A 33 -11.71 -1.75 -10.67
CA LYS A 33 -11.89 -0.86 -9.53
C LYS A 33 -13.12 -1.25 -8.71
N GLU A 34 -14.26 -1.50 -9.35
CA GLU A 34 -15.49 -1.91 -8.66
C GLU A 34 -15.30 -3.23 -7.92
N GLU A 35 -14.65 -4.22 -8.52
CA GLU A 35 -14.35 -5.49 -7.85
C GLU A 35 -13.56 -5.27 -6.55
N ILE A 36 -12.58 -4.36 -6.57
CA ILE A 36 -11.80 -3.98 -5.39
C ILE A 36 -12.66 -3.21 -4.36
N TYR A 37 -13.52 -2.29 -4.79
CA TYR A 37 -14.35 -1.50 -3.89
C TYR A 37 -15.35 -2.36 -3.14
N HIS A 38 -15.97 -3.35 -3.79
CA HIS A 38 -16.81 -4.36 -3.16
C HIS A 38 -16.03 -5.28 -2.22
N LEU A 39 -14.79 -5.69 -2.60
CA LEU A 39 -13.93 -6.46 -1.70
C LEU A 39 -13.64 -5.68 -0.41
N ARG A 40 -13.30 -4.39 -0.53
CA ARG A 40 -13.06 -3.51 0.62
C ARG A 40 -14.29 -3.41 1.53
N TYR A 41 -15.48 -3.25 0.94
CA TYR A 41 -16.73 -3.18 1.68
C TYR A 41 -16.96 -4.45 2.51
N ARG A 42 -16.92 -5.63 1.88
CA ARG A 42 -17.10 -6.90 2.58
C ARG A 42 -16.08 -7.11 3.71
N ALA A 43 -14.82 -6.78 3.47
CA ALA A 43 -13.77 -6.93 4.47
C ALA A 43 -13.98 -5.97 5.66
N TYR A 44 -14.24 -4.70 5.40
CA TYR A 44 -14.43 -3.69 6.45
C TYR A 44 -15.73 -3.91 7.24
N LEU A 45 -16.81 -4.29 6.57
CA LEU A 45 -18.06 -4.61 7.23
C LEU A 45 -17.90 -5.79 8.20
N ARG A 46 -17.24 -6.84 7.74
CA ARG A 46 -16.98 -8.04 8.57
C ARG A 46 -16.12 -7.73 9.79
N GLU A 47 -15.16 -6.81 9.68
CA GLU A 47 -14.33 -6.36 10.79
C GLU A 47 -15.03 -5.32 11.69
N GLY A 48 -16.26 -4.92 11.36
CA GLY A 48 -16.99 -3.87 12.06
C GLY A 48 -16.27 -2.52 12.01
N ALA A 49 -15.55 -2.26 10.92
CA ALA A 49 -14.82 -1.00 10.72
C ALA A 49 -15.68 0.08 10.07
N ILE A 50 -16.76 -0.30 9.39
CA ILE A 50 -17.75 0.59 8.76
C ILE A 50 -19.16 0.16 9.13
N ARG A 51 -20.13 1.04 8.85
CA ARG A 51 -21.57 0.71 8.89
C ARG A 51 -22.00 0.15 7.54
N PRO A 52 -23.07 -0.67 7.47
CA PRO A 52 -23.67 -1.06 6.20
C PRO A 52 -24.08 0.15 5.36
N SER A 53 -23.93 0.03 4.04
CA SER A 53 -24.41 1.01 3.05
C SER A 53 -25.01 0.27 1.85
N ASP A 54 -25.99 0.90 1.18
CA ASP A 54 -26.76 0.29 0.10
C ASP A 54 -25.95 0.10 -1.19
N ASP A 55 -24.89 0.90 -1.38
CA ASP A 55 -23.99 0.81 -2.54
C ASP A 55 -22.95 -0.30 -2.42
N GLU A 56 -22.80 -0.89 -1.21
CA GLU A 56 -21.85 -1.97 -0.91
C GLU A 56 -20.42 -1.70 -1.40
N ARG A 57 -19.95 -0.44 -1.34
CA ARG A 57 -18.66 0.03 -1.87
C ARG A 57 -17.87 0.78 -0.81
N VAL A 58 -16.54 0.62 -0.85
CA VAL A 58 -15.60 1.49 -0.11
C VAL A 58 -14.58 2.07 -1.06
N THR A 59 -14.73 3.34 -1.34
CA THR A 59 -13.84 4.19 -2.15
C THR A 59 -13.66 5.54 -1.48
N ASP A 60 -12.66 6.30 -1.91
CA ASP A 60 -12.42 7.68 -1.50
C ASP A 60 -11.72 8.46 -2.64
N GLN A 61 -11.57 9.78 -2.45
CA GLN A 61 -10.92 10.67 -3.41
C GLN A 61 -9.48 10.27 -3.79
N TYR A 62 -8.81 9.48 -2.97
CA TYR A 62 -7.43 9.06 -3.19
C TYR A 62 -7.31 7.85 -4.12
N ASP A 63 -8.40 7.18 -4.47
CA ASP A 63 -8.36 6.07 -5.42
C ASP A 63 -8.06 6.54 -6.85
N GLU A 64 -8.39 7.81 -7.16
CA GLU A 64 -8.10 8.45 -8.44
C GLU A 64 -6.93 9.46 -8.35
N ALA A 65 -6.23 9.52 -7.21
CA ALA A 65 -5.12 10.46 -7.05
C ALA A 65 -3.95 10.11 -7.98
N PRO A 66 -3.31 11.12 -8.61
CA PRO A 66 -2.23 10.89 -9.56
C PRO A 66 -0.98 10.26 -8.94
N ASN A 67 -0.82 10.34 -7.62
CA ASN A 67 0.27 9.73 -6.86
C ASN A 67 -0.11 8.38 -6.23
N ALA A 68 -1.22 7.75 -6.64
CA ALA A 68 -1.70 6.50 -6.08
C ALA A 68 -1.78 5.37 -7.12
N TRP A 69 -1.52 4.15 -6.66
CA TRP A 69 -1.64 2.89 -7.39
C TRP A 69 -2.49 1.92 -6.56
N THR A 70 -3.66 1.54 -7.07
CA THR A 70 -4.52 0.54 -6.45
C THR A 70 -4.31 -0.81 -7.12
N PHE A 71 -3.87 -1.80 -6.35
CA PHE A 71 -3.61 -3.14 -6.84
C PHE A 71 -4.63 -4.15 -6.32
N GLY A 72 -5.06 -5.05 -7.20
CA GLY A 72 -5.63 -6.33 -6.85
C GLY A 72 -4.55 -7.42 -6.83
N VAL A 73 -4.67 -8.35 -5.90
CA VAL A 73 -3.82 -9.55 -5.76
C VAL A 73 -4.66 -10.76 -6.12
N TYR A 74 -4.32 -11.40 -7.22
CA TYR A 74 -5.10 -12.48 -7.82
C TYR A 74 -4.36 -13.80 -7.71
N PHE A 75 -5.10 -14.88 -7.46
CA PHE A 75 -4.64 -16.26 -7.57
C PHE A 75 -5.58 -16.99 -8.52
N GLN A 76 -5.03 -17.62 -9.55
CA GLN A 76 -5.80 -18.32 -10.59
C GLN A 76 -6.94 -17.45 -11.19
N GLY A 77 -6.66 -16.16 -11.39
CA GLY A 77 -7.63 -15.21 -11.93
C GLY A 77 -8.68 -14.70 -10.94
N VAL A 78 -8.66 -15.11 -9.68
CA VAL A 78 -9.63 -14.70 -8.65
C VAL A 78 -9.00 -13.68 -7.71
N LEU A 79 -9.69 -12.56 -7.46
CA LEU A 79 -9.25 -11.53 -6.50
C LEU A 79 -9.29 -12.07 -5.08
N HIS A 80 -8.16 -11.97 -4.36
CA HIS A 80 -7.99 -12.43 -2.98
C HIS A 80 -7.72 -11.29 -2.00
N SER A 81 -7.00 -10.26 -2.43
CA SER A 81 -6.75 -9.08 -1.60
C SER A 81 -6.52 -7.85 -2.47
N SER A 82 -6.50 -6.68 -1.84
CA SER A 82 -6.13 -5.44 -2.49
C SER A 82 -5.35 -4.54 -1.55
N ILE A 83 -4.58 -3.62 -2.13
CA ILE A 83 -3.84 -2.57 -1.42
C ILE A 83 -3.74 -1.35 -2.31
N ARG A 84 -3.80 -0.17 -1.72
CA ARG A 84 -3.44 1.08 -2.39
C ARG A 84 -2.08 1.54 -1.88
N VAL A 85 -1.21 1.93 -2.79
CA VAL A 85 0.11 2.50 -2.53
C VAL A 85 0.12 3.91 -3.04
N SER A 86 0.36 4.89 -2.17
CA SER A 86 0.54 6.30 -2.54
C SER A 86 1.99 6.72 -2.32
N VAL A 87 2.54 7.50 -3.26
CA VAL A 87 3.87 8.10 -3.14
C VAL A 87 3.71 9.54 -2.72
N LEU A 88 4.27 9.90 -1.57
CA LEU A 88 4.19 11.25 -1.03
C LEU A 88 5.53 11.95 -1.17
N THR A 89 5.48 13.17 -1.66
CA THR A 89 6.63 14.07 -1.84
C THR A 89 6.25 15.48 -1.38
N SER A 90 7.19 16.43 -1.44
CA SER A 90 6.89 17.84 -1.21
C SER A 90 5.77 18.39 -2.11
N GLU A 91 5.64 17.85 -3.34
CA GLU A 91 4.65 18.25 -4.34
C GLU A 91 3.35 17.44 -4.26
N TRP A 92 3.47 16.15 -3.97
CA TRP A 92 2.36 15.21 -3.97
C TRP A 92 2.02 14.74 -2.56
N ARG A 93 1.00 15.35 -1.95
CA ARG A 93 0.62 15.12 -0.54
C ARG A 93 -0.74 14.47 -0.39
N MET A 94 -1.27 13.88 -1.46
CA MET A 94 -2.63 13.32 -1.46
C MET A 94 -2.63 11.90 -0.89
N SER A 95 -3.05 11.75 0.37
CA SER A 95 -3.33 10.45 1.00
C SER A 95 -4.14 10.57 2.27
N PRO A 96 -4.82 9.48 2.71
CA PRO A 96 -5.49 9.45 4.00
C PRO A 96 -4.55 9.70 5.19
N SER A 97 -3.28 9.28 5.09
CA SER A 97 -2.30 9.50 6.16
C SER A 97 -1.99 10.98 6.33
N VAL A 98 -1.85 11.73 5.24
CA VAL A 98 -1.63 13.19 5.30
C VAL A 98 -2.88 13.91 5.79
N GLU A 99 -4.08 13.49 5.36
CA GLU A 99 -5.33 14.06 5.84
C GLU A 99 -5.45 13.95 7.37
N LEU A 100 -5.10 12.79 7.93
CA LEU A 100 -5.30 12.51 9.36
C LEU A 100 -4.13 12.95 10.24
N PHE A 101 -2.90 12.89 9.72
CA PHE A 101 -1.64 13.12 10.46
C PHE A 101 -0.77 14.19 9.80
N GLY A 102 -1.39 15.17 9.11
CA GLY A 102 -0.67 16.22 8.42
C GLY A 102 0.22 17.06 9.32
N ASP A 103 -0.16 17.25 10.59
CA ASP A 103 0.64 17.92 11.62
C ASP A 103 2.04 17.29 11.82
N VAL A 104 2.16 15.98 11.58
CA VAL A 104 3.43 15.25 11.68
C VAL A 104 4.09 15.08 10.31
N LEU A 105 3.29 14.81 9.26
CA LEU A 105 3.83 14.46 7.95
C LEU A 105 4.25 15.67 7.12
N HIS A 106 3.55 16.83 7.22
CA HIS A 106 3.93 18.02 6.44
C HIS A 106 5.35 18.50 6.73
N PRO A 107 5.82 18.61 7.99
CA PRO A 107 7.19 19.03 8.27
C PRO A 107 8.26 18.13 7.63
N GLU A 108 8.00 16.82 7.54
CA GLU A 108 8.93 15.87 6.95
C GLU A 108 8.90 15.94 5.40
N LEU A 109 7.71 16.12 4.82
CA LEU A 109 7.56 16.36 3.38
C LEU A 109 8.21 17.68 2.94
N ASP A 110 8.16 18.72 3.78
CA ASP A 110 8.82 20.02 3.53
C ASP A 110 10.36 19.90 3.53
N LYS A 111 10.92 18.90 4.22
CA LYS A 111 12.35 18.56 4.16
C LYS A 111 12.74 17.79 2.90
N GLY A 112 11.78 17.48 2.02
CA GLY A 112 12.01 16.71 0.81
C GLY A 112 12.01 15.21 1.01
N GLN A 113 11.55 14.70 2.17
CA GLN A 113 11.44 13.27 2.42
C GLN A 113 10.36 12.64 1.53
N VAL A 114 10.64 11.45 1.01
CA VAL A 114 9.72 10.66 0.19
C VAL A 114 9.12 9.53 1.00
N PHE A 115 7.78 9.40 0.97
CA PHE A 115 7.08 8.37 1.72
C PHE A 115 6.30 7.43 0.80
N ILE A 116 6.29 6.16 1.14
CA ILE A 116 5.32 5.19 0.62
C ILE A 116 4.24 5.00 1.67
N ASP A 117 3.02 5.42 1.33
CA ASP A 117 1.84 5.25 2.16
C ASP A 117 1.00 4.08 1.67
N SER A 118 1.02 2.98 2.43
CA SER A 118 0.29 1.75 2.12
C SER A 118 -1.04 1.74 2.86
N THR A 119 -2.13 1.97 2.12
CA THR A 119 -3.48 2.07 2.67
C THR A 119 -4.45 1.09 2.02
N ARG A 120 -5.67 0.98 2.55
CA ARG A 120 -6.72 0.12 1.98
C ARG A 120 -6.29 -1.33 1.77
N PHE A 121 -5.36 -1.81 2.59
CA PHE A 121 -5.02 -3.23 2.60
C PHE A 121 -6.19 -4.01 3.19
N VAL A 122 -6.77 -4.86 2.36
CA VAL A 122 -7.84 -5.80 2.73
C VAL A 122 -7.58 -7.15 2.08
N ALA A 123 -8.07 -8.21 2.73
CA ALA A 123 -8.12 -9.55 2.18
C ALA A 123 -9.56 -10.06 2.18
N ASP A 124 -9.90 -10.87 1.18
CA ASP A 124 -11.19 -11.56 1.13
C ASP A 124 -11.30 -12.47 2.36
N PRO A 125 -12.31 -12.26 3.23
CA PRO A 125 -12.36 -12.93 4.52
C PRO A 125 -12.48 -14.46 4.44
N ASP A 126 -13.05 -14.98 3.37
CA ASP A 126 -13.26 -16.43 3.21
C ASP A 126 -12.04 -17.10 2.57
N LYS A 127 -11.39 -16.42 1.62
CA LYS A 127 -10.17 -16.89 0.96
C LYS A 127 -8.94 -16.81 1.86
N ALA A 128 -8.83 -15.74 2.67
CA ALA A 128 -7.70 -15.52 3.58
C ALA A 128 -7.54 -16.63 4.64
N ARG A 129 -8.63 -17.32 5.02
CA ARG A 129 -8.56 -18.43 5.97
C ARG A 129 -7.68 -19.59 5.49
N ASN A 130 -7.67 -19.83 4.20
CA ASN A 130 -6.92 -20.91 3.58
C ASN A 130 -5.55 -20.46 3.08
N LEU A 131 -5.22 -19.17 3.20
CA LEU A 131 -4.01 -18.55 2.67
C LEU A 131 -3.35 -17.61 3.70
N PRO A 132 -2.77 -18.17 4.79
CA PRO A 132 -2.17 -17.37 5.86
C PRO A 132 -0.98 -16.51 5.39
N GLU A 133 -0.40 -16.80 4.23
CA GLU A 133 0.66 -16.04 3.59
C GLU A 133 0.15 -14.81 2.81
N LEU A 134 -1.15 -14.73 2.54
CA LEU A 134 -1.76 -13.64 1.75
C LEU A 134 -1.41 -12.23 2.24
N PRO A 135 -1.39 -11.93 3.55
CA PRO A 135 -0.95 -10.63 4.03
C PRO A 135 0.48 -10.28 3.60
N TYR A 136 1.39 -11.25 3.62
CA TYR A 136 2.81 -11.02 3.29
C TYR A 136 3.01 -10.73 1.81
N VAL A 137 2.34 -11.47 0.92
CA VAL A 137 2.44 -11.22 -0.53
C VAL A 137 1.75 -9.91 -0.91
N THR A 138 0.68 -9.51 -0.22
CA THR A 138 0.01 -8.24 -0.48
C THR A 138 0.86 -7.03 -0.08
N VAL A 139 1.42 -7.02 1.14
CA VAL A 139 2.24 -5.89 1.61
C VAL A 139 3.61 -5.81 0.92
N ARG A 140 4.01 -6.87 0.19
CA ARG A 140 5.19 -6.84 -0.68
C ARG A 140 5.14 -5.70 -1.69
N LEU A 141 3.94 -5.34 -2.19
CA LEU A 141 3.76 -4.20 -3.10
C LEU A 141 4.26 -2.88 -2.51
N GLY A 142 3.98 -2.60 -1.24
CA GLY A 142 4.53 -1.42 -0.55
C GLY A 142 6.06 -1.45 -0.43
N SER A 143 6.64 -2.63 -0.13
CA SER A 143 8.10 -2.80 -0.11
C SER A 143 8.74 -2.57 -1.49
N MET A 144 8.10 -3.07 -2.55
CA MET A 144 8.55 -2.87 -3.93
C MET A 144 8.48 -1.41 -4.35
N ALA A 145 7.41 -0.71 -3.98
CA ALA A 145 7.26 0.72 -4.23
C ALA A 145 8.36 1.52 -3.51
N GLY A 146 8.65 1.20 -2.25
CA GLY A 146 9.73 1.84 -1.49
C GLY A 146 11.07 1.80 -2.22
N VAL A 147 11.39 0.65 -2.83
CA VAL A 147 12.61 0.50 -3.64
C VAL A 147 12.51 1.23 -4.98
N HIS A 148 11.34 1.16 -5.65
CA HIS A 148 11.15 1.75 -6.97
C HIS A 148 11.26 3.27 -6.94
N PHE A 149 10.63 3.90 -5.96
CA PHE A 149 10.58 5.36 -5.81
C PHE A 149 11.71 5.93 -4.95
N GLY A 150 12.62 5.09 -4.45
CA GLY A 150 13.72 5.55 -3.60
C GLY A 150 13.26 6.20 -2.30
N ALA A 151 12.17 5.69 -1.72
CA ALA A 151 11.54 6.32 -0.58
C ALA A 151 12.38 6.24 0.69
N ASP A 152 12.31 7.31 1.50
CA ASP A 152 12.95 7.40 2.80
C ASP A 152 12.14 6.65 3.87
N TYR A 153 10.80 6.71 3.81
CA TYR A 153 9.94 6.10 4.80
C TYR A 153 8.84 5.25 4.18
N GLY A 154 8.51 4.16 4.87
CA GLY A 154 7.28 3.40 4.65
C GLY A 154 6.28 3.67 5.76
N LEU A 155 5.07 4.12 5.40
CA LEU A 155 3.98 4.41 6.32
C LEU A 155 2.93 3.30 6.31
N ALA A 156 2.20 3.18 7.41
CA ALA A 156 0.94 2.46 7.50
C ALA A 156 0.02 3.14 8.53
N ILE A 157 -1.24 3.39 8.15
CA ILE A 157 -2.29 3.77 9.09
C ILE A 157 -3.10 2.53 9.43
N VAL A 158 -3.00 2.11 10.68
CA VAL A 158 -3.55 0.81 11.11
C VAL A 158 -4.22 0.88 12.47
N ARG A 159 -5.21 0.03 12.67
CA ARG A 159 -5.81 -0.16 13.98
C ARG A 159 -4.81 -0.77 14.97
N PRO A 160 -4.90 -0.45 16.27
CA PRO A 160 -3.97 -0.94 17.29
C PRO A 160 -3.74 -2.45 17.27
N GLU A 161 -4.80 -3.23 17.03
CA GLU A 161 -4.75 -4.70 17.00
C GLU A 161 -3.89 -5.26 15.84
N HIS A 162 -3.67 -4.50 14.77
CA HIS A 162 -2.86 -4.91 13.62
C HIS A 162 -1.41 -4.40 13.66
N GLN A 163 -1.07 -3.47 14.55
CA GLN A 163 0.26 -2.88 14.62
C GLN A 163 1.38 -3.91 14.85
N ALA A 164 1.09 -4.99 15.57
CA ALA A 164 2.07 -6.06 15.83
C ALA A 164 2.59 -6.71 14.54
N PHE A 165 1.76 -6.83 13.49
CA PHE A 165 2.16 -7.34 12.18
C PHE A 165 3.21 -6.42 11.54
N TYR A 166 2.96 -5.11 11.50
CA TYR A 166 3.84 -4.12 10.88
C TYR A 166 5.16 -3.96 11.63
N ARG A 167 5.14 -3.98 12.97
CA ARG A 167 6.35 -4.02 13.79
C ARG A 167 7.21 -5.26 13.49
N ARG A 168 6.57 -6.41 13.32
CA ARG A 168 7.27 -7.68 13.06
C ARG A 168 7.84 -7.75 11.66
N VAL A 169 7.05 -7.36 10.63
CA VAL A 169 7.44 -7.53 9.22
C VAL A 169 8.35 -6.41 8.75
N PHE A 170 8.00 -5.16 9.05
CA PHE A 170 8.68 -3.98 8.49
C PHE A 170 9.48 -3.18 9.51
N LEU A 171 9.56 -3.65 10.77
CA LEU A 171 10.22 -2.92 11.85
C LEU A 171 9.67 -1.50 12.01
N GLN A 172 8.39 -1.29 11.70
CA GLN A 172 7.73 0.00 11.87
C GLN A 172 7.50 0.31 13.35
N GLU A 173 7.66 1.58 13.69
CA GLU A 173 7.40 2.13 15.01
C GLU A 173 6.13 3.00 14.98
N THR A 174 5.49 3.18 16.13
CA THR A 174 4.35 4.09 16.24
C THR A 174 4.85 5.52 16.24
N TRP A 175 4.37 6.34 15.30
CA TRP A 175 4.66 7.78 15.22
C TRP A 175 3.58 8.62 15.87
N CYS A 176 2.31 8.20 15.76
CA CYS A 176 1.20 8.90 16.38
C CYS A 176 0.21 7.94 17.01
N GLU A 177 -0.38 8.39 18.11
CA GLU A 177 -1.50 7.72 18.75
C GLU A 177 -2.73 7.66 17.83
N PRO A 178 -3.62 6.68 18.05
CA PRO A 178 -4.78 6.49 17.20
C PRO A 178 -5.72 7.69 17.15
N ARG A 179 -6.18 8.05 15.93
CA ARG A 179 -7.17 9.09 15.63
C ARG A 179 -8.34 8.47 14.85
N LEU A 180 -9.52 9.06 14.96
CA LEU A 180 -10.68 8.65 14.16
C LEU A 180 -10.53 9.19 12.73
N TYR A 181 -10.59 8.29 11.74
CA TYR A 181 -10.63 8.66 10.33
C TYR A 181 -12.08 8.76 9.87
N PRO A 182 -12.47 9.77 9.07
CA PRO A 182 -13.83 9.89 8.54
C PRO A 182 -14.32 8.61 7.86
N GLY A 183 -15.51 8.16 8.21
CA GLY A 183 -16.11 6.92 7.69
C GLY A 183 -15.67 5.63 8.39
N LEU A 184 -14.66 5.66 9.27
CA LEU A 184 -14.32 4.53 10.11
C LEU A 184 -14.91 4.68 11.52
N VAL A 185 -15.35 3.57 12.12
CA VAL A 185 -15.86 3.54 13.49
C VAL A 185 -14.79 3.22 14.53
N LYS A 186 -13.60 2.84 14.08
CA LYS A 186 -12.46 2.51 14.95
C LYS A 186 -11.26 3.42 14.64
N PRO A 187 -10.54 3.89 15.66
CA PRO A 187 -9.38 4.74 15.44
C PRO A 187 -8.21 3.98 14.82
N VAL A 188 -7.37 4.71 14.08
CA VAL A 188 -6.15 4.21 13.43
C VAL A 188 -4.95 5.03 13.86
N GLY A 189 -3.83 4.37 14.14
CA GLY A 189 -2.55 4.99 14.49
C GLY A 189 -1.63 5.06 13.28
N LEU A 190 -0.73 6.04 13.27
CA LEU A 190 0.32 6.16 12.28
C LEU A 190 1.55 5.36 12.71
N MET A 191 2.00 4.48 11.83
CA MET A 191 3.26 3.76 11.97
C MET A 191 4.20 4.11 10.81
N ALA A 192 5.51 4.14 11.09
CA ALA A 192 6.53 4.43 10.09
C ALA A 192 7.80 3.62 10.32
N ALA A 193 8.56 3.40 9.24
CA ALA A 193 9.93 2.92 9.29
C ALA A 193 10.80 3.69 8.32
N HIS A 194 12.01 4.07 8.73
CA HIS A 194 13.02 4.63 7.85
C HIS A 194 13.62 3.51 7.01
N LEU A 195 13.23 3.44 5.74
CA LEU A 195 13.52 2.32 4.84
C LEU A 195 15.02 2.05 4.66
N PRO A 196 15.88 3.06 4.44
CA PRO A 196 17.32 2.83 4.36
C PRO A 196 17.90 2.09 5.57
N THR A 197 17.41 2.37 6.77
CA THR A 197 17.91 1.77 8.01
C THR A 197 17.42 0.33 8.22
N VAL A 198 16.16 0.04 7.88
CA VAL A 198 15.54 -1.26 8.20
C VAL A 198 15.58 -2.26 7.05
N ARG A 199 15.74 -1.79 5.81
CA ARG A 199 15.58 -2.56 4.58
C ARG A 199 16.37 -3.87 4.58
N GLU A 200 17.67 -3.80 4.84
CA GLU A 200 18.51 -5.02 4.79
C GLU A 200 18.08 -6.03 5.87
N LYS A 201 17.80 -5.58 7.07
CA LYS A 201 17.29 -6.41 8.16
C LYS A 201 15.98 -7.10 7.78
N VAL A 202 15.06 -6.35 7.16
CA VAL A 202 13.77 -6.85 6.67
C VAL A 202 13.97 -7.89 5.56
N LEU A 203 14.82 -7.61 4.57
CA LEU A 203 15.08 -8.51 3.43
C LEU A 203 15.86 -9.77 3.80
N VAL A 204 16.68 -9.74 4.84
CA VAL A 204 17.32 -10.95 5.41
C VAL A 204 16.27 -11.80 6.12
N ARG A 205 15.36 -11.17 6.87
CA ARG A 205 14.33 -11.88 7.62
C ARG A 205 13.21 -12.40 6.72
N PHE A 206 12.85 -11.65 5.67
CA PHE A 206 11.78 -11.95 4.72
C PHE A 206 12.30 -11.87 3.27
N PRO A 207 13.09 -12.85 2.80
CA PRO A 207 13.71 -12.80 1.47
C PRO A 207 12.72 -12.68 0.32
N PHE A 208 11.48 -13.16 0.47
CA PHE A 208 10.41 -13.06 -0.52
C PHE A 208 9.96 -11.61 -0.80
N LEU A 209 10.33 -10.64 0.05
CA LEU A 209 10.10 -9.22 -0.22
C LEU A 209 11.07 -8.64 -1.26
N ARG A 210 12.13 -9.36 -1.61
CA ARG A 210 13.04 -8.96 -2.70
C ARG A 210 12.30 -8.92 -4.03
N SER A 211 12.73 -8.01 -4.90
CA SER A 211 12.14 -7.84 -6.22
C SER A 211 13.20 -7.40 -7.23
N SER A 212 13.01 -7.78 -8.49
CA SER A 212 13.85 -7.30 -9.59
C SER A 212 13.47 -5.88 -10.00
N ALA A 213 14.40 -5.17 -10.64
CA ALA A 213 14.09 -3.86 -11.23
C ALA A 213 13.03 -3.97 -12.35
N PHE A 214 13.02 -5.08 -13.08
CA PHE A 214 12.02 -5.36 -14.12
C PHE A 214 10.61 -5.46 -13.52
N GLU A 215 10.44 -6.29 -12.48
CA GLU A 215 9.17 -6.49 -11.78
C GLU A 215 8.60 -5.14 -11.25
N ARG A 216 9.45 -4.32 -10.63
CA ARG A 216 9.02 -3.01 -10.14
C ARG A 216 8.60 -2.06 -11.25
N ARG A 217 9.33 -2.02 -12.37
CA ARG A 217 8.93 -1.21 -13.53
C ARG A 217 7.58 -1.65 -14.10
N MET A 218 7.36 -2.95 -14.25
CA MET A 218 6.10 -3.47 -14.76
C MET A 218 4.89 -3.05 -13.92
N LEU A 219 5.06 -2.91 -12.60
CA LEU A 219 3.98 -2.56 -11.68
C LEU A 219 3.78 -1.04 -11.51
N PHE A 220 4.85 -0.26 -11.46
CA PHE A 220 4.78 1.14 -11.06
C PHE A 220 5.04 2.14 -12.18
N GLN A 221 5.65 1.73 -13.29
CA GLN A 221 5.90 2.64 -14.41
C GLN A 221 4.59 2.94 -15.15
N ARG A 222 4.26 4.22 -15.30
CA ARG A 222 3.10 4.65 -16.09
C ARG A 222 3.43 4.66 -17.59
N LYS A 223 2.42 4.37 -18.44
CA LYS A 223 2.57 4.45 -19.89
C LYS A 223 2.91 5.90 -20.28
N GLY A 224 4.04 6.09 -20.98
CA GLY A 224 4.52 7.41 -21.42
C GLY A 224 5.70 7.98 -20.61
N GLU A 225 6.03 7.43 -19.46
CA GLU A 225 7.20 7.83 -18.68
C GLU A 225 8.47 7.19 -19.26
N ARG A 226 9.31 8.00 -19.92
CA ARG A 226 10.67 7.60 -20.29
C ARG A 226 11.55 7.65 -19.04
N HIS A 227 12.57 6.80 -18.99
CA HIS A 227 13.56 6.64 -17.91
C HIS A 227 13.99 7.98 -17.29
N SER A 228 13.23 8.47 -16.34
CA SER A 228 13.51 9.67 -15.56
C SER A 228 13.72 9.24 -14.11
N SER A 229 14.47 10.03 -13.36
CA SER A 229 14.66 9.86 -11.91
C SER A 229 13.29 9.65 -11.21
N PRO A 230 13.22 8.90 -10.09
CA PRO A 230 11.97 8.66 -9.36
C PRO A 230 11.14 9.90 -9.06
N ALA A 231 11.79 11.06 -8.84
CA ALA A 231 11.12 12.34 -8.65
C ALA A 231 10.42 12.86 -9.93
N ALA A 232 10.88 12.50 -11.13
CA ALA A 232 10.29 12.94 -12.39
C ALA A 232 9.05 12.11 -12.80
N ILE A 233 8.80 10.98 -12.17
CA ILE A 233 7.65 10.11 -12.46
C ILE A 233 6.32 10.77 -12.03
N LEU A 234 6.38 11.75 -11.12
CA LEU A 234 5.21 12.48 -10.61
C LEU A 234 5.01 13.86 -11.24
N SER A 235 5.80 14.22 -12.28
CA SER A 235 5.63 15.50 -12.97
C SER A 235 4.28 15.54 -13.72
N PRO A 236 3.53 16.66 -13.67
CA PRO A 236 2.26 16.79 -14.37
C PRO A 236 2.46 16.58 -15.88
N ILE A 237 1.58 15.83 -16.51
CA ILE A 237 1.45 15.82 -17.96
C ILE A 237 0.93 17.22 -18.34
N GLU A 238 1.75 18.07 -18.91
CA GLU A 238 1.30 19.32 -19.50
C GLU A 238 0.27 18.95 -20.61
N HIS A 239 -1.00 19.24 -20.34
CA HIS A 239 -2.02 19.27 -21.36
C HIS A 239 -1.69 20.43 -22.32
N THR A 240 -1.01 20.11 -23.41
CA THR A 240 -0.87 21.04 -24.53
C THR A 240 -2.26 21.30 -25.09
N SER A 241 -2.84 22.41 -24.70
CA SER A 241 -4.08 22.94 -25.26
C SER A 241 -3.82 23.24 -26.72
N ILE A 242 -4.31 22.38 -27.61
CA ILE A 242 -4.40 22.69 -29.05
C ILE A 242 -5.49 23.76 -29.18
N VAL A 243 -5.06 25.01 -29.32
CA VAL A 243 -5.95 26.08 -29.74
C VAL A 243 -6.19 25.91 -31.25
N PRO A 244 -7.42 25.74 -31.71
CA PRO A 244 -7.68 25.77 -33.14
C PRO A 244 -7.52 27.18 -33.65
N GLN A 245 -6.61 27.42 -34.57
CA GLN A 245 -6.53 28.65 -35.32
C GLN A 245 -7.69 28.67 -36.34
N SER A 246 -8.55 29.66 -36.20
CA SER A 246 -9.57 30.06 -37.17
C SER A 246 -8.98 30.74 -38.38
#